data_492f8f205d95fc42173d64d36f2f398a
#
_entry.id   492f8f205d95fc42173d64d36f2f398a
#
_cell.length_a   1.000
_cell.length_b   1.000
_cell.length_c   1.000
_cell.angle_alpha   90.00
_cell.angle_beta   90.00
_cell.angle_gamma   90.00
#
_symmetry.space_group_name_H-M   'P 1'
#
loop_
_entity.id
_entity.type
_entity.pdbx_description
1 polymer ?
#
loop_
_entity_poly.entity_id
_entity_poly.type
_entity_poly.pdbx_seq_one_letter_code
_entity_poly.pdbx_strand_id
1 'polypeptide(L)'
;MPYRTARGSGRSSGRPGWLVTVGGTVIGDIGTHGPVDEAGSVEIGYGLAAPSRGQGYGSEAVTVVTEWLLSQPGVLQVRAHTLTSNAPSRRVLEKAGFTYAGLDEGEALYQRD
;
A
#
# COMPACT_ATOMS: atom_id res chain seq x y z
N MET A 1 21.20 3.84 -0.67
CA MET A 1 20.56 4.08 -1.95
C MET A 1 19.04 4.16 -1.76
N PRO A 2 18.48 5.26 -2.07
CA PRO A 2 17.04 5.37 -1.86
C PRO A 2 16.27 4.49 -2.84
N TYR A 3 15.14 4.03 -2.38
CA TYR A 3 14.21 3.38 -3.27
C TYR A 3 13.41 4.43 -4.03
N ARG A 4 12.73 3.96 -5.04
CA ARG A 4 11.92 4.83 -5.87
C ARG A 4 10.60 4.14 -6.18
N THR A 5 9.51 4.87 -6.15
CA THR A 5 8.20 4.37 -6.53
C THR A 5 7.82 5.00 -7.86
N ALA A 6 7.51 4.18 -8.83
CA ALA A 6 7.10 4.63 -10.14
C ALA A 6 5.69 4.16 -10.46
N ARG A 7 4.91 5.04 -11.07
CA ARG A 7 3.55 4.70 -11.44
C ARG A 7 3.55 3.70 -12.59
N GLY A 8 2.86 2.59 -12.39
CA GLY A 8 2.67 1.62 -13.45
C GLY A 8 1.69 2.12 -14.49
N SER A 9 1.84 1.65 -15.72
CA SER A 9 0.96 2.06 -16.80
C SER A 9 0.13 0.93 -17.37
N GLY A 10 0.64 -0.28 -17.27
CA GLY A 10 0.00 -1.40 -17.92
C GLY A 10 -0.82 -2.22 -16.95
N ARG A 11 -1.96 -1.77 -16.58
CA ARG A 11 -2.78 -2.54 -15.68
C ARG A 11 -4.01 -3.06 -16.37
N SER A 12 -4.27 -4.32 -16.14
CA SER A 12 -5.37 -5.00 -16.79
C SER A 12 -6.73 -4.49 -16.34
N SER A 13 -6.82 -3.96 -15.13
CA SER A 13 -8.08 -3.49 -14.58
C SER A 13 -8.30 -1.99 -14.76
N GLY A 14 -7.35 -1.27 -15.35
CA GLY A 14 -7.44 0.17 -15.48
C GLY A 14 -7.17 0.94 -14.21
N ARG A 15 -6.79 0.27 -13.13
CA ARG A 15 -6.53 0.93 -11.85
C ARG A 15 -5.08 1.38 -11.76
N PRO A 16 -4.82 2.48 -11.01
CA PRO A 16 -3.45 2.92 -10.80
C PRO A 16 -2.64 1.88 -10.04
N GLY A 17 -1.39 1.81 -10.38
CA GLY A 17 -0.44 0.97 -9.67
C GLY A 17 0.94 1.57 -9.73
N TRP A 18 1.79 1.14 -8.83
CA TRP A 18 3.15 1.64 -8.70
C TRP A 18 4.11 0.47 -8.57
N LEU A 19 5.23 0.60 -9.28
CA LEU A 19 6.35 -0.32 -9.09
C LEU A 19 7.27 0.26 -8.02
N VAL A 20 7.75 -0.59 -7.13
CA VAL A 20 8.74 -0.19 -6.12
C VAL A 20 10.10 -0.62 -6.64
N THR A 21 11.01 0.32 -6.77
CA THR A 21 12.33 0.04 -7.33
C THR A 21 13.44 0.52 -6.39
N VAL A 22 14.54 -0.22 -6.42
CA VAL A 22 15.78 0.16 -5.74
C VAL A 22 16.91 -0.02 -6.73
N GLY A 23 17.64 1.06 -6.99
CA GLY A 23 18.74 1.01 -7.94
C GLY A 23 18.35 0.54 -9.34
N GLY A 24 17.11 0.81 -9.76
CA GLY A 24 16.60 0.39 -11.05
C GLY A 24 16.01 -1.01 -11.09
N THR A 25 16.09 -1.74 -9.99
CA THR A 25 15.52 -3.10 -9.91
C THR A 25 14.14 -3.05 -9.28
N VAL A 26 13.17 -3.70 -9.91
CA VAL A 26 11.82 -3.81 -9.36
C VAL A 26 11.83 -4.82 -8.23
N ILE A 27 11.41 -4.38 -7.04
CA ILE A 27 11.38 -5.24 -5.86
C ILE A 27 9.95 -5.45 -5.34
N GLY A 28 8.97 -4.80 -5.93
CA GLY A 28 7.59 -5.00 -5.52
C GLY A 28 6.64 -4.08 -6.26
N ASP A 29 5.39 -4.11 -5.83
CA ASP A 29 4.35 -3.29 -6.42
C ASP A 29 3.32 -2.91 -5.38
N ILE A 30 2.61 -1.83 -5.67
CA ILE A 30 1.47 -1.35 -4.88
C ILE A 30 0.37 -1.01 -5.86
N GLY A 31 -0.86 -1.36 -5.55
CA GLY A 31 -1.99 -1.02 -6.40
C GLY A 31 -3.24 -0.73 -5.60
N THR A 32 -4.21 -0.08 -6.22
CA THR A 32 -5.51 0.14 -5.61
C THR A 32 -6.44 -1.02 -5.96
N HIS A 33 -7.29 -1.38 -5.00
CA HIS A 33 -8.32 -2.38 -5.17
C HIS A 33 -9.67 -1.67 -5.28
N GLY A 34 -10.12 -1.48 -6.51
CA GLY A 34 -11.38 -0.79 -6.75
C GLY A 34 -11.25 0.74 -6.72
N PRO A 35 -12.33 1.42 -7.05
CA PRO A 35 -12.35 2.88 -7.03
C PRO A 35 -12.50 3.42 -5.61
N VAL A 36 -12.36 4.74 -5.48
CA VAL A 36 -12.69 5.44 -4.24
C VAL A 36 -14.21 5.30 -4.03
N ASP A 37 -14.61 4.89 -2.83
CA ASP A 37 -16.01 4.69 -2.53
C ASP A 37 -16.70 6.02 -2.14
N GLU A 38 -18.01 5.93 -1.83
CA GLU A 38 -18.79 7.11 -1.51
C GLU A 38 -18.32 7.83 -0.26
N ALA A 39 -17.67 7.11 0.66
CA ALA A 39 -17.13 7.69 1.89
C ALA A 39 -15.74 8.30 1.68
N GLY A 40 -15.20 8.24 0.48
CA GLY A 40 -13.86 8.74 0.20
C GLY A 40 -12.76 7.77 0.58
N SER A 41 -13.06 6.48 0.68
CA SER A 41 -12.11 5.46 1.07
C SER A 41 -11.64 4.67 -0.15
N VAL A 42 -10.35 4.37 -0.22
CA VAL A 42 -9.76 3.53 -1.26
C VAL A 42 -8.88 2.48 -0.59
N GLU A 43 -8.90 1.28 -1.14
CA GLU A 43 -8.09 0.20 -0.60
C GLU A 43 -6.86 -0.02 -1.43
N ILE A 44 -5.72 -0.27 -0.77
CA ILE A 44 -4.47 -0.65 -1.45
C ILE A 44 -4.10 -2.07 -1.12
N GLY A 45 -3.38 -2.69 -2.06
CA GLY A 45 -2.67 -3.94 -1.84
C GLY A 45 -1.23 -3.78 -2.30
N TYR A 46 -0.34 -4.56 -1.72
CA TYR A 46 1.08 -4.45 -2.08
C TYR A 46 1.78 -5.77 -1.87
N GLY A 47 2.90 -5.93 -2.59
CA GLY A 47 3.78 -7.07 -2.42
C GLY A 47 5.22 -6.65 -2.57
N LEU A 48 6.11 -7.36 -1.92
CA LEU A 48 7.54 -7.10 -1.97
C LEU A 48 8.27 -8.42 -2.15
N ALA A 49 9.25 -8.44 -3.06
CA ALA A 49 10.06 -9.64 -3.28
C ALA A 49 10.76 -10.04 -1.98
N ALA A 50 10.81 -11.36 -1.72
CA ALA A 50 11.33 -11.88 -0.47
C ALA A 50 12.72 -11.35 -0.10
N PRO A 51 13.70 -11.29 -1.03
CA PRO A 51 15.02 -10.79 -0.67
C PRO A 51 15.06 -9.32 -0.25
N SER A 52 14.00 -8.56 -0.56
CA SER A 52 13.94 -7.13 -0.26
C SER A 52 13.13 -6.83 0.99
N ARG A 53 12.59 -7.84 1.64
CA ARG A 53 11.79 -7.66 2.85
C ARG A 53 12.68 -7.36 4.05
N GLY A 54 12.09 -6.68 5.05
CA GLY A 54 12.79 -6.41 6.31
C GLY A 54 13.77 -5.25 6.24
N GLN A 55 13.78 -4.49 5.15
CA GLN A 55 14.73 -3.39 4.96
C GLN A 55 14.07 -2.02 4.96
N GLY A 56 12.80 -1.95 5.31
CA GLY A 56 12.07 -0.68 5.35
C GLY A 56 11.51 -0.21 4.02
N TYR A 57 11.79 -0.90 2.93
CA TYR A 57 11.31 -0.49 1.60
C TYR A 57 9.79 -0.50 1.52
N GLY A 58 9.16 -1.52 2.11
CA GLY A 58 7.71 -1.63 2.08
C GLY A 58 7.02 -0.46 2.76
N SER A 59 7.47 -0.13 3.98
CA SER A 59 6.85 0.96 4.72
C SER A 59 7.08 2.31 4.07
N GLU A 60 8.26 2.53 3.50
CA GLU A 60 8.52 3.76 2.77
C GLU A 60 7.65 3.88 1.53
N ALA A 61 7.55 2.81 0.75
CA ALA A 61 6.74 2.81 -0.46
C ALA A 61 5.26 3.00 -0.15
N VAL A 62 4.75 2.29 0.85
CA VAL A 62 3.34 2.42 1.25
C VAL A 62 3.07 3.84 1.74
N THR A 63 4.01 4.41 2.50
CA THR A 63 3.86 5.79 2.98
C THR A 63 3.74 6.77 1.82
N VAL A 64 4.64 6.68 0.84
CA VAL A 64 4.65 7.59 -0.31
C VAL A 64 3.36 7.47 -1.11
N VAL A 65 2.94 6.26 -1.43
CA VAL A 65 1.72 6.04 -2.21
C VAL A 65 0.48 6.50 -1.43
N THR A 66 0.44 6.21 -0.14
CA THR A 66 -0.69 6.62 0.71
C THR A 66 -0.80 8.14 0.76
N GLU A 67 0.30 8.84 0.95
CA GLU A 67 0.28 10.30 0.98
C GLU A 67 -0.14 10.89 -0.35
N TRP A 68 0.30 10.28 -1.45
CA TRP A 68 -0.15 10.71 -2.76
C TRP A 68 -1.65 10.51 -2.93
N LEU A 69 -2.16 9.34 -2.54
CA LEU A 69 -3.60 9.07 -2.63
C LEU A 69 -4.41 10.06 -1.79
N LEU A 70 -3.97 10.32 -0.56
CA LEU A 70 -4.68 11.25 0.32
C LEU A 70 -4.65 12.69 -0.22
N SER A 71 -3.72 13.02 -1.10
CA SER A 71 -3.67 14.34 -1.72
C SER A 71 -4.64 14.48 -2.89
N GLN A 72 -5.24 13.38 -3.35
CA GLN A 72 -6.16 13.41 -4.48
C GLN A 72 -7.54 13.90 -4.05
N PRO A 73 -8.23 14.67 -4.93
CA PRO A 73 -9.58 15.13 -4.61
C PRO A 73 -10.50 13.95 -4.31
N GLY A 74 -11.27 14.06 -3.23
CA GLY A 74 -12.26 13.05 -2.86
C GLY A 74 -11.71 11.87 -2.08
N VAL A 75 -10.40 11.76 -1.89
CA VAL A 75 -9.83 10.69 -1.09
C VAL A 75 -9.63 11.19 0.34
N LEU A 76 -10.34 10.57 1.27
CA LEU A 76 -10.29 10.93 2.68
C LEU A 76 -9.59 9.88 3.53
N GLN A 77 -9.52 8.66 3.03
CA GLN A 77 -8.97 7.54 3.80
C GLN A 77 -8.41 6.48 2.86
N VAL A 78 -7.31 5.87 3.27
CA VAL A 78 -6.73 4.70 2.59
C VAL A 78 -6.84 3.51 3.54
N ARG A 79 -7.27 2.38 3.01
CA ARG A 79 -7.42 1.14 3.76
C ARG A 79 -6.55 0.04 3.18
N ALA A 80 -6.20 -0.93 4.02
CA ALA A 80 -5.47 -2.12 3.58
C ALA A 80 -5.87 -3.29 4.45
N HIS A 81 -5.98 -4.46 3.84
CA HIS A 81 -6.23 -5.71 4.55
C HIS A 81 -4.98 -6.56 4.53
N THR A 82 -4.76 -7.30 5.59
CA THR A 82 -3.70 -8.29 5.64
C THR A 82 -4.13 -9.46 6.54
N LEU A 83 -3.54 -10.62 6.32
CA LEU A 83 -3.81 -11.75 7.20
C LEU A 83 -3.36 -11.42 8.62
N THR A 84 -4.14 -11.83 9.62
CA THR A 84 -3.82 -11.56 11.02
C THR A 84 -2.48 -12.16 11.42
N SER A 85 -2.09 -13.27 10.77
CA SER A 85 -0.82 -13.94 11.03
C SER A 85 0.37 -13.33 10.29
N ASN A 86 0.13 -12.37 9.40
CA ASN A 86 1.21 -11.78 8.61
C ASN A 86 1.83 -10.62 9.37
N ALA A 87 2.67 -10.93 10.35
CA ALA A 87 3.30 -9.92 11.19
C ALA A 87 4.17 -8.93 10.40
N PRO A 88 4.96 -9.35 9.40
CA PRO A 88 5.72 -8.37 8.61
C PRO A 88 4.84 -7.34 7.90
N SER A 89 3.73 -7.78 7.31
CA SER A 89 2.81 -6.87 6.64
C SER A 89 2.15 -5.91 7.62
N ARG A 90 1.75 -6.41 8.77
CA ARG A 90 1.16 -5.57 9.81
C ARG A 90 2.14 -4.49 10.26
N ARG A 91 3.43 -4.84 10.42
CA ARG A 91 4.46 -3.86 10.78
C ARG A 91 4.68 -2.81 9.70
N VAL A 92 4.62 -3.21 8.42
CA VAL A 92 4.73 -2.28 7.31
C VAL A 92 3.64 -1.22 7.40
N LEU A 93 2.40 -1.65 7.60
CA LEU A 93 1.27 -0.73 7.69
C LEU A 93 1.39 0.19 8.90
N GLU A 94 1.76 -0.35 10.05
CA GLU A 94 1.93 0.45 11.26
C GLU A 94 3.02 1.51 11.08
N LYS A 95 4.14 1.15 10.47
CA LYS A 95 5.22 2.10 10.20
C LYS A 95 4.81 3.16 9.19
N ALA A 96 3.91 2.81 8.29
CA ALA A 96 3.38 3.77 7.30
C ALA A 96 2.30 4.67 7.87
N GLY A 97 2.02 4.58 9.17
CA GLY A 97 1.06 5.46 9.82
C GLY A 97 -0.36 4.93 9.86
N PHE A 98 -0.57 3.68 9.45
CA PHE A 98 -1.90 3.08 9.50
C PHE A 98 -2.22 2.63 10.92
N THR A 99 -3.50 2.69 11.26
CA THR A 99 -4.04 2.26 12.54
C THR A 99 -4.87 1.00 12.35
N TYR A 100 -4.71 0.04 13.23
CA TYR A 100 -5.51 -1.18 13.21
C TYR A 100 -6.96 -0.83 13.53
N ALA A 101 -7.87 -1.27 12.67
CA ALA A 101 -9.30 -0.95 12.77
C ALA A 101 -10.15 -2.19 13.06
N GLY A 102 -9.55 -3.31 13.43
CA GLY A 102 -10.28 -4.52 13.77
C GLY A 102 -10.27 -5.56 12.68
N LEU A 103 -11.08 -6.58 12.85
CA LEU A 103 -11.20 -7.64 11.86
C LEU A 103 -12.30 -7.30 10.87
N ASP A 104 -12.05 -7.60 9.61
CA ASP A 104 -13.01 -7.43 8.55
C ASP A 104 -12.93 -8.68 7.67
N GLU A 105 -14.00 -9.48 7.67
CA GLU A 105 -14.07 -10.74 6.94
C GLU A 105 -12.88 -11.67 7.25
N GLY A 106 -12.47 -11.68 8.52
CA GLY A 106 -11.41 -12.57 8.98
C GLY A 106 -10.01 -12.02 8.76
N GLU A 107 -9.85 -10.87 8.15
CA GLU A 107 -8.56 -10.24 7.95
C GLU A 107 -8.39 -9.01 8.84
N ALA A 108 -7.15 -8.64 9.11
CA ALA A 108 -6.86 -7.42 9.84
C ALA A 108 -7.04 -6.22 8.91
N LEU A 109 -7.88 -5.29 9.31
CA LEU A 109 -8.12 -4.06 8.56
C LEU A 109 -7.29 -2.94 9.18
N TYR A 110 -6.59 -2.22 8.32
CA TYR A 110 -5.81 -1.05 8.70
C TYR A 110 -6.27 0.14 7.89
N GLN A 111 -6.21 1.32 8.48
CA GLN A 111 -6.64 2.54 7.79
C GLN A 111 -5.80 3.73 8.20
N ARG A 112 -5.70 4.67 7.27
CA ARG A 112 -5.01 5.93 7.48
C ARG A 112 -5.79 7.06 6.81
N ASP A 113 -6.00 8.13 7.57
CA ASP A 113 -6.63 9.36 7.08
C ASP A 113 -5.58 10.37 6.67
#